data_7ecdbe7adc259b5e4df66145daba51eb
#
_entry.id   7ecdbe7adc259b5e4df66145daba51eb
#
_cell.length_a   1.000
_cell.length_b   1.000
_cell.length_c   1.000
_cell.angle_alpha   90.00
_cell.angle_beta   90.00
_cell.angle_gamma   90.00
#
_symmetry.space_group_name_H-M   'P 1'
#
loop_
_entity.id
_entity.type
_entity.pdbx_description
1 polymer ?
#
loop_
_entity_poly.entity_id
_entity_poly.type
_entity_poly.pdbx_seq_one_letter_code
_entity_poly.pdbx_strand_id
1 'polypeptide(L)'
;ITARLTKGLEAAIPDLEQRVDHILTKQVFGIGITDLTAKLARRSLYCSKWANGPHSIAKSFETEAGNVWFERTEHIWVGGTERVLTADADGHQIKKFTNGKCLYCGAGQKALDRGDALESHAYAFIHTDDITALIADLFGEDMQFDVIIGNPPYQLSDGGGSGTSASPIYQKFVEQAKKLEPRLLTM
;
A
#
# COMPACT_ATOMS: atom_id res chain seq x y z
N ILE A 1 -6.12 -18.80 -2.73
CA ILE A 1 -7.23 -18.06 -3.37
C ILE A 1 -7.25 -18.39 -4.85
N THR A 2 -6.24 -18.09 -5.64
CA THR A 2 -6.18 -18.28 -7.10
C THR A 2 -6.56 -19.69 -7.54
N ALA A 3 -6.02 -20.76 -6.92
CA ALA A 3 -6.35 -22.13 -7.26
C ALA A 3 -7.85 -22.46 -7.10
N ARG A 4 -8.51 -21.89 -6.08
CA ARG A 4 -9.96 -22.05 -5.89
C ARG A 4 -10.77 -21.29 -6.93
N LEU A 5 -10.37 -20.07 -7.27
CA LEU A 5 -11.00 -19.28 -8.32
C LEU A 5 -10.85 -19.97 -9.68
N THR A 6 -9.65 -20.50 -9.97
CA THR A 6 -9.38 -21.25 -11.22
C THR A 6 -10.32 -22.45 -11.39
N LYS A 7 -10.56 -23.21 -10.28
CA LYS A 7 -11.51 -24.31 -10.30
C LYS A 7 -12.97 -23.82 -10.38
N GLY A 8 -13.31 -22.76 -9.64
CA GLY A 8 -14.69 -22.26 -9.59
C GLY A 8 -15.18 -21.68 -10.88
N LEU A 9 -14.29 -21.11 -11.71
CA LEU A 9 -14.63 -20.52 -13.01
C LEU A 9 -14.52 -21.48 -14.20
N GLU A 10 -14.22 -22.77 -13.97
CA GLU A 10 -13.97 -23.73 -15.05
C GLU A 10 -15.14 -23.89 -16.02
N ALA A 11 -16.37 -23.85 -15.52
CA ALA A 11 -17.56 -23.95 -16.35
C ALA A 11 -17.86 -22.63 -17.10
N ALA A 12 -17.56 -21.47 -16.51
CA ALA A 12 -17.83 -20.16 -17.08
C ALA A 12 -16.76 -19.74 -18.11
N ILE A 13 -15.50 -20.09 -17.85
CA ILE A 13 -14.34 -19.79 -18.69
C ILE A 13 -13.56 -21.09 -18.86
N PRO A 14 -13.91 -21.94 -19.86
CA PRO A 14 -13.30 -23.24 -20.05
C PRO A 14 -11.81 -23.20 -20.39
N ASP A 15 -11.38 -22.19 -21.15
CA ASP A 15 -9.97 -22.01 -21.50
C ASP A 15 -9.15 -21.59 -20.28
N LEU A 16 -8.09 -22.35 -19.97
CA LEU A 16 -7.29 -22.13 -18.76
C LEU A 16 -6.51 -20.82 -18.78
N GLU A 17 -5.95 -20.46 -19.94
CA GLU A 17 -5.15 -19.25 -20.07
C GLU A 17 -6.03 -18.00 -19.89
N GLN A 18 -7.17 -17.96 -20.56
CA GLN A 18 -8.15 -16.89 -20.40
C GLN A 18 -8.70 -16.80 -18.98
N ARG A 19 -8.95 -17.94 -18.34
CA ARG A 19 -9.43 -18.01 -16.96
C ARG A 19 -8.41 -17.48 -15.98
N VAL A 20 -7.13 -17.85 -16.13
CA VAL A 20 -6.05 -17.35 -15.28
C VAL A 20 -5.87 -15.86 -15.48
N ASP A 21 -5.85 -15.39 -16.70
CA ASP A 21 -5.74 -13.96 -17.01
C ASP A 21 -6.91 -13.17 -16.42
N HIS A 22 -8.15 -13.64 -16.59
CA HIS A 22 -9.34 -13.03 -15.98
C HIS A 22 -9.23 -12.93 -14.46
N ILE A 23 -8.81 -14.02 -13.78
CA ILE A 23 -8.67 -14.02 -12.32
C ILE A 23 -7.63 -12.98 -11.88
N LEU A 24 -6.48 -12.95 -12.53
CA LEU A 24 -5.37 -12.07 -12.13
C LEU A 24 -5.64 -10.60 -12.44
N THR A 25 -6.38 -10.33 -13.53
CA THR A 25 -6.66 -8.95 -13.94
C THR A 25 -7.96 -8.38 -13.35
N LYS A 26 -8.92 -9.22 -12.93
CA LYS A 26 -10.25 -8.78 -12.51
C LYS A 26 -10.67 -9.17 -11.09
N GLN A 27 -10.01 -10.14 -10.47
CA GLN A 27 -10.48 -10.69 -9.20
C GLN A 27 -9.44 -10.69 -8.07
N VAL A 28 -8.15 -10.51 -8.38
CA VAL A 28 -7.09 -10.53 -7.38
C VAL A 28 -6.31 -9.23 -7.40
N PHE A 29 -6.37 -8.53 -6.28
CA PHE A 29 -5.73 -7.24 -6.07
C PHE A 29 -4.88 -7.29 -4.81
N GLY A 30 -3.87 -6.45 -4.72
CA GLY A 30 -3.01 -6.38 -3.55
C GLY A 30 -2.33 -5.04 -3.37
N ILE A 31 -2.14 -4.67 -2.12
CA ILE A 31 -1.34 -3.50 -1.73
C ILE A 31 -0.21 -3.99 -0.84
N GLY A 32 1.02 -3.81 -1.31
CA GLY A 32 2.21 -4.10 -0.52
C GLY A 32 2.58 -2.93 0.38
N ILE A 33 3.14 -3.21 1.55
CA ILE A 33 3.69 -2.18 2.46
C ILE A 33 5.19 -1.97 2.25
N THR A 34 5.85 -2.86 1.50
CA THR A 34 7.25 -2.71 1.07
C THR A 34 7.38 -3.11 -0.39
N ASP A 35 8.37 -2.53 -1.08
CA ASP A 35 8.70 -2.91 -2.46
C ASP A 35 9.03 -4.41 -2.59
N LEU A 36 9.76 -4.96 -1.60
CA LEU A 36 10.08 -6.39 -1.58
C LEU A 36 8.83 -7.26 -1.49
N THR A 37 7.90 -6.94 -0.57
CA THR A 37 6.67 -7.74 -0.40
C THR A 37 5.77 -7.66 -1.62
N ALA A 38 5.67 -6.49 -2.27
CA ALA A 38 4.94 -6.33 -3.52
C ALA A 38 5.54 -7.18 -4.64
N LYS A 39 6.87 -7.16 -4.81
CA LYS A 39 7.57 -7.98 -5.82
C LYS A 39 7.45 -9.48 -5.56
N LEU A 40 7.48 -9.91 -4.29
CA LEU A 40 7.24 -11.31 -3.93
C LEU A 40 5.82 -11.74 -4.22
N ALA A 41 4.83 -10.89 -3.92
CA ALA A 41 3.43 -11.14 -4.25
C ALA A 41 3.22 -11.24 -5.77
N ARG A 42 3.79 -10.32 -6.56
CA ARG A 42 3.76 -10.38 -8.03
C ARG A 42 4.37 -11.69 -8.54
N ARG A 43 5.54 -12.07 -8.02
CA ARG A 43 6.19 -13.33 -8.41
C ARG A 43 5.33 -14.55 -8.07
N SER A 44 4.61 -14.53 -6.97
CA SER A 44 3.72 -15.61 -6.56
C SER A 44 2.44 -15.67 -7.40
N LEU A 45 1.92 -14.53 -7.84
CA LEU A 45 0.68 -14.45 -8.64
C LEU A 45 0.96 -14.57 -10.14
N TYR A 46 1.95 -13.87 -10.65
CA TYR A 46 2.23 -13.73 -12.09
C TYR A 46 3.36 -14.63 -12.59
N CYS A 47 4.02 -15.38 -11.73
CA CYS A 47 5.29 -16.08 -11.98
C CYS A 47 6.43 -15.14 -12.40
N SER A 48 6.25 -13.85 -12.28
CA SER A 48 7.17 -12.78 -12.67
C SER A 48 7.08 -11.61 -11.69
N LYS A 49 8.17 -10.87 -11.50
CA LYS A 49 8.15 -9.60 -10.75
C LYS A 49 7.48 -8.47 -11.53
N TRP A 50 7.34 -8.63 -12.85
CA TRP A 50 6.69 -7.71 -13.78
C TRP A 50 5.42 -8.33 -14.31
N ALA A 51 4.26 -7.72 -14.04
CA ALA A 51 2.97 -8.26 -14.48
C ALA A 51 2.85 -8.30 -16.01
N ASN A 52 3.41 -7.32 -16.72
CA ASN A 52 3.46 -7.24 -18.19
C ASN A 52 4.73 -7.84 -18.80
N GLY A 53 5.56 -8.50 -17.99
CA GLY A 53 6.84 -9.07 -18.44
C GLY A 53 6.66 -10.33 -19.30
N PRO A 54 7.69 -10.71 -20.09
CA PRO A 54 7.59 -11.84 -21.03
C PRO A 54 7.38 -13.20 -20.32
N HIS A 55 7.73 -13.29 -19.06
CA HIS A 55 7.56 -14.49 -18.24
C HIS A 55 6.29 -14.47 -17.37
N SER A 56 5.47 -13.43 -17.48
CA SER A 56 4.20 -13.37 -16.76
C SER A 56 3.19 -14.35 -17.33
N ILE A 57 2.45 -15.02 -16.46
CA ILE A 57 1.31 -15.86 -16.85
C ILE A 57 0.05 -15.04 -17.13
N ALA A 58 -0.02 -13.80 -16.63
CA ALA A 58 -1.06 -12.84 -16.99
C ALA A 58 -0.63 -12.11 -18.28
N LYS A 59 -1.51 -12.02 -19.26
CA LYS A 59 -1.18 -11.50 -20.59
C LYS A 59 -1.75 -10.12 -20.89
N SER A 60 -2.74 -9.69 -20.13
CA SER A 60 -3.49 -8.46 -20.39
C SER A 60 -3.08 -7.25 -19.54
N PHE A 61 -1.99 -7.36 -18.75
CA PHE A 61 -1.50 -6.21 -18.01
C PHE A 61 -0.65 -5.27 -18.87
N GLU A 62 -0.92 -3.98 -18.77
CA GLU A 62 -0.16 -2.93 -19.42
C GLU A 62 0.99 -2.40 -18.52
N THR A 63 0.84 -2.52 -17.20
CA THR A 63 1.79 -1.98 -16.22
C THR A 63 2.63 -3.08 -15.58
N GLU A 64 3.83 -2.73 -15.12
CA GLU A 64 4.72 -3.66 -14.40
C GLU A 64 4.15 -4.13 -13.06
N ALA A 65 3.35 -3.32 -12.42
CA ALA A 65 2.72 -3.64 -11.14
C ALA A 65 1.55 -4.60 -11.30
N GLY A 66 0.81 -4.50 -12.41
CA GLY A 66 -0.49 -5.14 -12.53
C GLY A 66 -1.40 -4.69 -11.38
N ASN A 67 -2.12 -5.64 -10.79
CA ASN A 67 -3.01 -5.40 -9.64
C ASN A 67 -2.31 -5.54 -8.28
N VAL A 68 -1.00 -5.68 -8.23
CA VAL A 68 -0.25 -5.69 -6.95
C VAL A 68 0.55 -4.41 -6.84
N TRP A 69 -0.05 -3.45 -6.18
CA TRP A 69 0.44 -2.10 -6.10
C TRP A 69 1.37 -1.90 -4.90
N PHE A 70 2.37 -1.05 -5.08
CA PHE A 70 3.23 -0.49 -4.05
C PHE A 70 3.74 0.85 -4.53
N GLU A 71 3.54 1.86 -3.70
CA GLU A 71 4.13 3.18 -3.89
C GLU A 71 4.47 3.76 -2.52
N ARG A 72 5.57 4.50 -2.45
CA ARG A 72 5.94 5.24 -1.24
C ARG A 72 4.96 6.38 -1.05
N THR A 73 4.57 6.58 0.21
CA THR A 73 3.61 7.62 0.58
C THR A 73 4.33 8.68 1.39
N GLU A 74 4.15 9.92 1.01
CA GLU A 74 4.63 11.05 1.79
C GLU A 74 3.90 11.16 3.12
N HIS A 75 4.63 11.56 4.17
CA HIS A 75 4.06 11.83 5.49
C HIS A 75 3.63 13.29 5.59
N ILE A 76 2.42 13.51 6.12
CA ILE A 76 1.93 14.85 6.47
C ILE A 76 2.25 15.09 7.94
N TRP A 77 3.24 15.93 8.20
CA TRP A 77 3.69 16.23 9.53
C TRP A 77 2.80 17.28 10.20
N VAL A 78 2.30 16.97 11.41
CA VAL A 78 1.49 17.86 12.24
C VAL A 78 2.12 18.03 13.61
N GLY A 79 1.93 19.20 14.20
CA GLY A 79 2.57 19.56 15.47
C GLY A 79 4.08 19.70 15.34
N GLY A 80 4.78 19.70 16.46
CA GLY A 80 6.23 19.87 16.50
C GLY A 80 6.64 21.32 16.67
N THR A 81 7.96 21.57 16.61
CA THR A 81 8.56 22.89 16.80
C THR A 81 8.94 23.47 15.45
N GLU A 82 8.44 24.66 15.17
CA GLU A 82 8.84 25.43 14.00
C GLU A 82 10.26 25.98 14.25
N ARG A 83 11.19 25.71 13.34
CA ARG A 83 12.51 26.29 13.34
C ARG A 83 12.74 27.05 12.04
N VAL A 84 13.21 28.29 12.16
CA VAL A 84 13.73 29.06 11.04
C VAL A 84 15.15 28.54 10.77
N LEU A 85 15.39 27.97 9.59
CA LEU A 85 16.69 27.39 9.23
C LEU A 85 17.59 28.42 8.53
N THR A 86 17.05 29.11 7.54
CA THR A 86 17.77 30.10 6.72
C THR A 86 16.76 31.06 6.09
N ALA A 87 17.26 32.18 5.55
CA ALA A 87 16.50 32.97 4.60
C ALA A 87 16.89 32.57 3.16
N ASP A 88 15.95 32.56 2.24
CA ASP A 88 16.23 32.41 0.82
C ASP A 88 16.91 33.66 0.26
N ALA A 89 17.25 33.67 -1.05
CA ALA A 89 17.91 34.80 -1.71
C ALA A 89 17.08 36.10 -1.69
N ASP A 90 15.75 35.98 -1.51
CA ASP A 90 14.79 37.09 -1.45
C ASP A 90 14.47 37.51 -0.01
N GLY A 91 15.12 36.89 0.99
CA GLY A 91 14.96 37.21 2.41
C GLY A 91 13.77 36.55 3.09
N HIS A 92 13.06 35.63 2.42
CA HIS A 92 11.97 34.88 3.04
C HIS A 92 12.55 33.79 3.96
N GLN A 93 11.98 33.70 5.16
CA GLN A 93 12.39 32.70 6.14
C GLN A 93 11.95 31.30 5.69
N ILE A 94 12.92 30.41 5.46
CA ILE A 94 12.65 28.98 5.26
C ILE A 94 12.40 28.36 6.63
N LYS A 95 11.15 28.02 6.87
CA LYS A 95 10.71 27.40 8.10
C LYS A 95 10.65 25.88 7.93
N LYS A 96 11.29 25.14 8.82
CA LYS A 96 11.18 23.67 8.87
C LYS A 96 10.51 23.26 10.18
N PHE A 97 9.49 22.45 10.07
CA PHE A 97 8.91 21.77 11.23
C PHE A 97 9.82 20.62 11.64
N THR A 98 10.10 20.51 12.94
CA THR A 98 10.89 19.44 13.51
C THR A 98 10.11 18.77 14.63
N ASN A 99 10.31 17.45 14.81
CA ASN A 99 9.61 16.66 15.82
C ASN A 99 8.08 16.57 15.63
N GLY A 100 7.57 16.80 14.42
CA GLY A 100 6.18 16.54 14.06
C GLY A 100 5.86 15.05 14.13
N LYS A 101 4.56 14.72 14.16
CA LYS A 101 4.05 13.37 13.97
C LYS A 101 3.23 13.32 12.71
N CYS A 102 3.28 12.20 12.00
CA CYS A 102 2.42 12.02 10.83
C CYS A 102 0.95 12.02 11.25
N LEU A 103 0.14 12.81 10.53
CA LEU A 103 -1.31 12.90 10.74
C LEU A 103 -1.98 11.52 10.68
N TYR A 104 -1.59 10.70 9.74
CA TYR A 104 -2.19 9.41 9.48
C TYR A 104 -1.62 8.29 10.36
N CYS A 105 -0.33 7.99 10.23
CA CYS A 105 0.26 6.84 10.94
C CYS A 105 0.78 7.17 12.34
N GLY A 106 0.97 8.46 12.66
CA GLY A 106 1.51 8.90 13.95
C GLY A 106 3.02 8.73 14.09
N ALA A 107 3.73 8.35 13.01
CA ALA A 107 5.18 8.22 13.00
C ALA A 107 5.87 9.54 13.33
N GLY A 108 6.96 9.48 14.10
CA GLY A 108 7.74 10.67 14.42
C GLY A 108 8.59 11.12 13.23
N GLN A 109 8.52 12.39 12.87
CA GLN A 109 9.29 12.99 11.78
C GLN A 109 10.80 12.69 11.89
N LYS A 110 11.35 12.77 13.09
CA LYS A 110 12.78 12.53 13.31
C LYS A 110 13.21 11.08 13.01
N ALA A 111 12.31 10.13 13.15
CA ALA A 111 12.59 8.72 12.88
C ALA A 111 12.61 8.43 11.38
N LEU A 112 11.80 9.13 10.59
CA LEU A 112 11.61 8.91 9.15
C LEU A 112 12.30 9.97 8.27
N ASP A 113 12.75 11.10 8.82
CA ASP A 113 13.50 12.15 8.09
C ASP A 113 14.97 11.70 7.76
N ARG A 114 15.16 10.40 7.56
CA ARG A 114 16.46 9.80 7.21
C ARG A 114 16.69 9.64 5.71
N GLY A 115 15.79 10.19 4.91
CA GLY A 115 15.80 10.08 3.46
C GLY A 115 15.13 8.80 2.92
N ASP A 116 14.65 8.89 1.70
CA ASP A 116 13.85 7.86 1.00
C ASP A 116 14.51 6.47 0.97
N ALA A 117 15.83 6.40 0.99
CA ALA A 117 16.57 5.14 0.93
C ALA A 117 16.41 4.27 2.20
N LEU A 118 16.03 4.87 3.33
CA LEU A 118 15.89 4.18 4.62
C LEU A 118 14.44 3.92 4.99
N GLU A 119 13.48 4.54 4.33
CA GLU A 119 12.07 4.26 4.50
C GLU A 119 11.66 3.08 3.60
N SER A 120 11.64 1.90 4.17
CA SER A 120 11.29 0.67 3.46
C SER A 120 9.78 0.38 3.44
N HIS A 121 8.99 1.13 4.21
CA HIS A 121 7.56 0.88 4.36
C HIS A 121 6.74 2.04 3.80
N ALA A 122 5.69 1.70 3.07
CA ALA A 122 4.68 2.65 2.62
C ALA A 122 3.32 2.23 3.17
N TYR A 123 2.69 3.14 3.87
CA TYR A 123 1.40 2.91 4.50
C TYR A 123 0.28 3.65 3.75
N ALA A 124 0.34 3.68 2.42
CA ALA A 124 -0.62 4.40 1.59
C ALA A 124 -2.06 4.07 1.93
N PHE A 125 -2.35 2.80 2.25
CA PHE A 125 -3.69 2.35 2.64
C PHE A 125 -4.27 3.10 3.85
N ILE A 126 -3.44 3.62 4.74
CA ILE A 126 -3.87 4.43 5.90
C ILE A 126 -3.48 5.91 5.78
N HIS A 127 -2.82 6.32 4.71
CA HIS A 127 -2.42 7.71 4.44
C HIS A 127 -3.42 8.42 3.52
N THR A 128 -4.69 8.12 3.68
CA THR A 128 -5.77 8.75 2.93
C THR A 128 -6.98 8.96 3.83
N ASP A 129 -7.70 10.04 3.60
CA ASP A 129 -9.00 10.30 4.24
C ASP A 129 -10.11 9.53 3.54
N ASP A 130 -9.96 9.29 2.23
CA ASP A 130 -10.90 8.57 1.40
C ASP A 130 -10.24 7.34 0.74
N ILE A 131 -10.40 6.20 1.41
CA ILE A 131 -9.89 4.92 0.90
C ILE A 131 -10.65 4.45 -0.34
N THR A 132 -11.92 4.83 -0.48
CA THR A 132 -12.72 4.45 -1.64
C THR A 132 -12.22 5.15 -2.89
N ALA A 133 -11.94 6.45 -2.80
CA ALA A 133 -11.33 7.20 -3.88
C ALA A 133 -9.94 6.64 -4.23
N LEU A 134 -9.10 6.34 -3.25
CA LEU A 134 -7.78 5.73 -3.50
C LEU A 134 -7.90 4.40 -4.24
N ILE A 135 -8.83 3.54 -3.85
CA ILE A 135 -9.05 2.24 -4.51
C ILE A 135 -9.56 2.43 -5.94
N ALA A 136 -10.46 3.40 -6.15
CA ALA A 136 -10.96 3.75 -7.47
C ALA A 136 -9.84 4.22 -8.41
N ASP A 137 -8.95 5.07 -7.91
CA ASP A 137 -7.78 5.56 -8.66
C ASP A 137 -6.81 4.43 -9.03
N LEU A 138 -6.60 3.48 -8.11
CA LEU A 138 -5.64 2.38 -8.30
C LEU A 138 -6.17 1.26 -9.19
N PHE A 139 -7.45 0.91 -9.05
CA PHE A 139 -8.00 -0.32 -9.61
C PHE A 139 -9.26 -0.12 -10.47
N GLY A 140 -9.81 1.08 -10.51
CA GLY A 140 -11.01 1.44 -11.28
C GLY A 140 -12.19 1.86 -10.40
N GLU A 141 -13.05 2.71 -10.96
CA GLU A 141 -14.12 3.42 -10.23
C GLU A 141 -15.19 2.51 -9.58
N ASP A 142 -15.47 1.35 -10.19
CA ASP A 142 -16.53 0.44 -9.72
C ASP A 142 -16.00 -0.72 -8.85
N MET A 143 -14.82 -0.55 -8.24
CA MET A 143 -14.20 -1.62 -7.46
C MET A 143 -14.89 -1.86 -6.13
N GLN A 144 -15.44 -3.07 -5.99
CA GLN A 144 -15.98 -3.60 -4.74
C GLN A 144 -15.33 -4.94 -4.42
N PHE A 145 -14.87 -5.12 -3.18
CA PHE A 145 -14.23 -6.36 -2.75
C PHE A 145 -15.20 -7.22 -1.96
N ASP A 146 -15.41 -8.47 -2.38
CA ASP A 146 -16.13 -9.46 -1.56
C ASP A 146 -15.31 -9.88 -0.34
N VAL A 147 -13.99 -9.98 -0.49
CA VAL A 147 -13.09 -10.49 0.53
C VAL A 147 -11.85 -9.63 0.64
N ILE A 148 -11.56 -9.16 1.85
CA ILE A 148 -10.30 -8.50 2.18
C ILE A 148 -9.55 -9.38 3.18
N ILE A 149 -8.31 -9.74 2.85
CA ILE A 149 -7.40 -10.49 3.71
C ILE A 149 -6.14 -9.67 3.91
N GLY A 150 -5.75 -9.46 5.15
CA GLY A 150 -4.56 -8.69 5.47
C GLY A 150 -3.78 -9.24 6.65
N ASN A 151 -2.51 -8.91 6.68
CA ASN A 151 -1.65 -9.03 7.86
C ASN A 151 -0.92 -7.69 8.02
N PRO A 152 -1.64 -6.65 8.48
CA PRO A 152 -1.07 -5.32 8.63
C PRO A 152 -0.02 -5.28 9.75
N PRO A 153 0.92 -4.34 9.72
CA PRO A 153 1.89 -4.17 10.79
C PRO A 153 1.18 -3.81 12.09
N TYR A 154 1.54 -4.50 13.17
CA TYR A 154 0.91 -4.27 14.48
C TYR A 154 1.34 -2.94 15.10
N GLN A 155 2.58 -2.55 14.85
CA GLN A 155 3.20 -1.36 15.46
C GLN A 155 4.05 -0.62 14.43
N LEU A 156 4.17 0.69 14.63
CA LEU A 156 5.20 1.48 13.95
C LEU A 156 6.57 1.01 14.39
N SER A 157 7.47 0.79 13.44
CA SER A 157 8.87 0.57 13.71
C SER A 157 9.52 1.92 14.04
N ASP A 158 9.53 2.27 15.33
CA ASP A 158 10.23 3.46 15.83
C ASP A 158 11.73 3.19 15.78
N GLY A 159 12.39 3.41 14.72
CA GLY A 159 13.85 3.43 14.52
C GLY A 159 14.83 3.21 15.71
N GLY A 160 14.48 2.39 16.69
CA GLY A 160 15.41 1.88 17.70
C GLY A 160 15.88 2.84 18.81
N GLY A 161 15.07 3.81 19.20
CA GLY A 161 15.33 4.65 20.38
C GLY A 161 14.81 3.98 21.66
N SER A 162 15.65 3.72 22.65
CA SER A 162 15.23 3.26 23.97
C SER A 162 14.32 4.31 24.61
N GLY A 163 13.02 4.02 24.76
CA GLY A 163 12.07 4.85 25.53
C GLY A 163 10.83 5.34 24.81
N THR A 164 10.65 5.08 23.52
CA THR A 164 9.42 5.41 22.81
C THR A 164 8.52 4.19 22.73
N SER A 165 7.33 4.30 23.32
CA SER A 165 6.29 3.26 23.24
C SER A 165 5.86 3.12 21.79
N ALA A 166 6.11 1.96 21.18
CA ALA A 166 5.68 1.68 19.82
C ALA A 166 4.16 1.89 19.70
N SER A 167 3.75 2.77 18.81
CA SER A 167 2.33 3.09 18.63
C SER A 167 1.66 2.02 17.77
N PRO A 168 0.56 1.41 18.22
CA PRO A 168 -0.15 0.44 17.43
C PRO A 168 -0.79 1.12 16.20
N ILE A 169 -0.65 0.51 15.02
CA ILE A 169 -1.22 1.05 13.76
C ILE A 169 -2.18 0.08 13.07
N TYR A 170 -2.21 -1.19 13.45
CA TYR A 170 -3.02 -2.20 12.77
C TYR A 170 -4.50 -1.84 12.72
N GLN A 171 -5.03 -1.22 13.79
CA GLN A 171 -6.43 -0.80 13.85
C GLN A 171 -6.80 0.18 12.73
N LYS A 172 -5.87 1.05 12.31
CA LYS A 172 -6.09 1.99 11.20
C LYS A 172 -6.29 1.27 9.87
N PHE A 173 -5.55 0.17 9.65
CA PHE A 173 -5.76 -0.69 8.49
C PHE A 173 -7.13 -1.37 8.52
N VAL A 174 -7.54 -1.87 9.69
CA VAL A 174 -8.86 -2.49 9.87
C VAL A 174 -9.99 -1.48 9.63
N GLU A 175 -9.84 -0.25 10.14
CA GLU A 175 -10.82 0.84 9.95
C GLU A 175 -10.97 1.20 8.47
N GLN A 176 -9.87 1.36 7.74
CA GLN A 176 -9.92 1.64 6.30
C GLN A 176 -10.51 0.46 5.51
N ALA A 177 -10.13 -0.78 5.85
CA ALA A 177 -10.68 -1.95 5.19
C ALA A 177 -12.19 -2.11 5.41
N LYS A 178 -12.71 -1.73 6.58
CA LYS A 178 -14.15 -1.71 6.86
C LYS A 178 -14.91 -0.69 6.02
N LYS A 179 -14.30 0.46 5.69
CA LYS A 179 -14.93 1.48 4.83
C LYS A 179 -15.16 0.98 3.40
N LEU A 180 -14.44 -0.06 2.97
CA LEU A 180 -14.64 -0.71 1.66
C LEU A 180 -15.79 -1.74 1.68
N GLU A 181 -16.47 -1.91 2.81
CA GLU A 181 -17.66 -2.76 2.99
C GLU A 181 -17.54 -4.19 2.42
N PRO A 182 -16.45 -4.92 2.68
CA PRO A 182 -16.31 -6.28 2.16
C PRO A 182 -17.31 -7.23 2.86
N ARG A 183 -17.75 -8.27 2.13
CA ARG A 183 -18.57 -9.33 2.73
C ARG A 183 -17.82 -10.15 3.78
N LEU A 184 -16.52 -10.28 3.61
CA LEU A 184 -15.64 -10.98 4.54
C LEU A 184 -14.34 -10.18 4.72
N LEU A 185 -14.02 -9.88 5.98
CA LEU A 185 -12.78 -9.23 6.39
C LEU A 185 -12.02 -10.10 7.39
N THR A 186 -10.74 -10.36 7.12
CA THR A 186 -9.81 -11.04 8.04
C THR A 186 -8.46 -10.33 8.03
N MET A 187 -8.05 -9.87 9.23
CA MET A 187 -6.79 -9.17 9.44
C MET A 187 -6.17 -9.56 10.79
#